data_2f8f0aadb1526ee087659fe9b6fe0ec0
#
_entry.id   2f8f0aadb1526ee087659fe9b6fe0ec0
#
_cell.length_a   1.000
_cell.length_b   1.000
_cell.length_c   1.000
_cell.angle_alpha   90.00
_cell.angle_beta   90.00
_cell.angle_gamma   90.00
#
_symmetry.space_group_name_H-M   'P 1'
#
loop_
_entity.id
_entity.type
_entity.pdbx_description
1 polymer ?
#
loop_
_entity_poly.entity_id
_entity_poly.type
_entity_poly.pdbx_seq_one_letter_code
_entity_poly.pdbx_strand_id
1 'polypeptide(L)'
;MLTAALLSPSSKGLRPWEFIIVDDPDLLEKLATSKPHGASLLRHAPLAIIITGDKTKSDVWVEDCSIASIYIQLEAEALSLGSCWVQINRRYYNDDITANEYIHEQFNIPERLEVLSIIGIGYKAVERPPLSDCEMDWDKVSINSYNDPKQF
;
A
#
# COMPACT_ATOMS: atom_id res chain seq x y z
N MET A 1 0.41 -13.10 -4.39
CA MET A 1 0.53 -11.78 -3.73
C MET A 1 0.83 -11.90 -2.23
N LEU A 2 0.03 -12.59 -1.41
CA LEU A 2 0.31 -12.71 0.04
C LEU A 2 1.63 -13.41 0.36
N THR A 3 1.98 -14.45 -0.39
CA THR A 3 3.29 -15.11 -0.24
C THR A 3 4.43 -14.12 -0.44
N ALA A 4 4.35 -13.29 -1.47
CA ALA A 4 5.36 -12.24 -1.73
C ALA A 4 5.43 -11.23 -0.56
N ALA A 5 4.28 -10.77 -0.06
CA ALA A 5 4.23 -9.87 1.09
C ALA A 5 4.85 -10.48 2.36
N LEU A 6 4.52 -11.74 2.66
CA LEU A 6 5.05 -12.47 3.83
C LEU A 6 6.55 -12.76 3.73
N LEU A 7 7.11 -12.80 2.51
CA LEU A 7 8.53 -12.98 2.24
C LEU A 7 9.29 -11.65 2.15
N SER A 8 8.59 -10.50 2.21
CA SER A 8 9.27 -9.21 2.13
C SER A 8 10.26 -9.01 3.27
N PRO A 9 11.39 -8.31 3.05
CA PRO A 9 12.33 -8.00 4.10
C PRO A 9 11.74 -7.02 5.11
N SER A 10 12.25 -7.04 6.35
CA SER A 10 11.92 -6.07 7.37
C SER A 10 13.13 -5.73 8.22
N SER A 11 13.11 -4.58 8.88
CA SER A 11 14.15 -4.17 9.82
C SER A 11 14.36 -5.25 10.86
N LYS A 12 15.61 -5.70 11.04
CA LYS A 12 16.01 -6.75 11.99
C LYS A 12 15.20 -8.06 11.89
N GLY A 13 14.47 -8.25 10.78
CA GLY A 13 13.59 -9.42 10.61
C GLY A 13 12.35 -9.42 11.52
N LEU A 14 11.94 -8.25 12.03
CA LEU A 14 10.87 -8.13 13.03
C LEU A 14 9.47 -8.43 12.47
N ARG A 15 9.26 -8.26 11.16
CA ARG A 15 7.99 -8.58 10.48
C ARG A 15 6.78 -7.99 11.21
N PRO A 16 6.70 -6.67 11.34
CA PRO A 16 5.65 -6.01 12.13
C PRO A 16 4.30 -5.99 11.42
N TRP A 17 4.26 -6.33 10.12
CA TRP A 17 3.05 -6.28 9.31
C TRP A 17 2.04 -7.37 9.67
N GLU A 18 0.76 -7.03 9.53
CA GLU A 18 -0.36 -7.96 9.44
C GLU A 18 -1.25 -7.53 8.27
N PHE A 19 -1.95 -8.48 7.65
CA PHE A 19 -2.73 -8.25 6.44
C PHE A 19 -4.17 -8.70 6.65
N ILE A 20 -5.15 -7.86 6.21
CA ILE A 20 -6.55 -8.22 6.17
C ILE A 20 -6.99 -8.21 4.72
N ILE A 21 -7.50 -9.35 4.26
CA ILE A 21 -8.02 -9.51 2.89
C ILE A 21 -9.50 -9.18 2.93
N VAL A 22 -9.94 -8.34 2.00
CA VAL A 22 -11.32 -7.89 1.89
C VAL A 22 -11.80 -8.15 0.46
N ASP A 23 -12.77 -9.05 0.30
CA ASP A 23 -13.44 -9.39 -0.96
C ASP A 23 -14.97 -9.27 -0.86
N ASP A 24 -15.47 -8.95 0.34
CA ASP A 24 -16.88 -8.66 0.57
C ASP A 24 -17.25 -7.26 0.03
N PRO A 25 -18.26 -7.15 -0.86
CA PRO A 25 -18.62 -5.87 -1.47
C PRO A 25 -19.06 -4.79 -0.47
N ASP A 26 -19.74 -5.16 0.61
CA ASP A 26 -20.20 -4.19 1.61
C ASP A 26 -19.01 -3.65 2.43
N LEU A 27 -18.02 -4.48 2.70
CA LEU A 27 -16.78 -4.07 3.36
C LEU A 27 -15.89 -3.25 2.41
N LEU A 28 -15.84 -3.57 1.12
CA LEU A 28 -15.15 -2.76 0.12
C LEU A 28 -15.78 -1.36 -0.02
N GLU A 29 -17.11 -1.25 0.06
CA GLU A 29 -17.79 0.04 0.10
C GLU A 29 -17.40 0.86 1.33
N LYS A 30 -17.29 0.24 2.51
CA LYS A 30 -16.80 0.92 3.72
C LYS A 30 -15.36 1.42 3.53
N LEU A 31 -14.48 0.62 2.93
CA LEU A 31 -13.12 1.06 2.63
C LEU A 31 -13.10 2.20 1.61
N ALA A 32 -14.00 2.19 0.62
CA ALA A 32 -14.11 3.24 -0.40
C ALA A 32 -14.50 4.60 0.19
N THR A 33 -15.17 4.61 1.35
CA THR A 33 -15.59 5.81 2.07
C THR A 33 -14.64 6.20 3.21
N SER A 34 -13.56 5.46 3.44
CA SER A 34 -12.63 5.64 4.57
C SER A 34 -11.91 7.00 4.63
N LYS A 35 -11.96 7.76 3.56
CA LYS A 35 -11.47 9.15 3.49
C LYS A 35 -12.17 9.93 2.37
N PRO A 36 -12.18 11.27 2.43
CA PRO A 36 -12.92 12.09 1.46
C PRO A 36 -12.49 11.90 0.00
N HIS A 37 -11.19 11.66 -0.24
CA HIS A 37 -10.62 11.57 -1.59
C HIS A 37 -9.64 10.40 -1.74
N GLY A 38 -9.62 9.79 -2.94
CA GLY A 38 -8.62 8.80 -3.35
C GLY A 38 -8.80 7.39 -2.75
N ALA A 39 -9.97 7.08 -2.16
CA ALA A 39 -10.34 5.72 -1.75
C ALA A 39 -11.50 5.14 -2.57
N SER A 40 -12.25 5.96 -3.29
CA SER A 40 -13.45 5.57 -4.04
C SER A 40 -13.26 4.44 -5.05
N LEU A 41 -12.04 4.25 -5.54
CA LEU A 41 -11.69 3.16 -6.45
C LEU A 41 -11.94 1.76 -5.81
N LEU A 42 -11.88 1.65 -4.48
CA LEU A 42 -12.07 0.39 -3.76
C LEU A 42 -13.48 -0.17 -3.91
N ARG A 43 -14.48 0.68 -4.19
CA ARG A 43 -15.88 0.27 -4.47
C ARG A 43 -15.97 -0.68 -5.66
N HIS A 44 -15.10 -0.54 -6.64
CA HIS A 44 -15.09 -1.30 -7.89
C HIS A 44 -13.97 -2.34 -7.93
N ALA A 45 -13.14 -2.42 -6.90
CA ALA A 45 -12.12 -3.43 -6.81
C ALA A 45 -12.74 -4.76 -6.35
N PRO A 46 -12.46 -5.89 -7.02
CA PRO A 46 -12.92 -7.21 -6.56
C PRO A 46 -12.20 -7.67 -5.30
N LEU A 47 -11.08 -7.02 -4.94
CA LEU A 47 -10.25 -7.38 -3.80
C LEU A 47 -9.50 -6.16 -3.29
N ALA A 48 -9.39 -6.05 -1.97
CA ALA A 48 -8.48 -5.14 -1.29
C ALA A 48 -7.68 -5.86 -0.21
N ILE A 49 -6.47 -5.38 0.06
CA ILE A 49 -5.65 -5.85 1.18
C ILE A 49 -5.37 -4.64 2.06
N ILE A 50 -5.80 -4.68 3.32
CA ILE A 50 -5.44 -3.70 4.33
C ILE A 50 -4.09 -4.10 4.91
N ILE A 51 -3.14 -3.18 4.91
CA ILE A 51 -1.81 -3.38 5.46
C ILE A 51 -1.71 -2.65 6.80
N THR A 52 -1.51 -3.44 7.85
CA THR A 52 -1.33 -2.93 9.22
C THR A 52 0.07 -3.21 9.70
N GLY A 53 0.55 -2.41 10.66
CA GLY A 53 1.84 -2.60 11.29
C GLY A 53 1.77 -2.46 12.80
N ASP A 54 2.47 -3.36 13.50
CA ASP A 54 2.62 -3.32 14.95
C ASP A 54 3.73 -2.32 15.33
N LYS A 55 3.30 -1.12 15.73
CA LYS A 55 4.20 -0.03 16.13
C LYS A 55 5.00 -0.34 17.40
N THR A 56 4.62 -1.38 18.14
CA THR A 56 5.36 -1.80 19.35
C THR A 56 6.51 -2.75 19.03
N LYS A 57 6.46 -3.41 17.85
CA LYS A 57 7.51 -4.33 17.39
C LYS A 57 8.65 -3.63 16.64
N SER A 58 8.33 -2.59 15.88
CA SER A 58 9.28 -1.92 15.00
C SER A 58 9.07 -0.41 15.01
N ASP A 59 10.11 0.34 15.26
CA ASP A 59 10.13 1.81 15.14
C ASP A 59 10.09 2.29 13.68
N VAL A 60 10.41 1.40 12.74
CA VAL A 60 10.33 1.60 11.29
C VAL A 60 9.21 0.75 10.64
N TRP A 61 8.12 0.54 11.38
CA TRP A 61 6.98 -0.25 10.88
C TRP A 61 6.36 0.33 9.59
N VAL A 62 6.43 1.64 9.41
CA VAL A 62 5.91 2.31 8.19
C VAL A 62 6.71 1.87 6.97
N GLU A 63 8.03 1.87 7.06
CA GLU A 63 8.94 1.42 6.00
C GLU A 63 8.76 -0.07 5.72
N ASP A 64 8.75 -0.89 6.79
CA ASP A 64 8.55 -2.34 6.67
C ASP A 64 7.23 -2.68 5.96
N CYS A 65 6.12 -2.02 6.36
CA CYS A 65 4.81 -2.20 5.74
C CYS A 65 4.75 -1.65 4.31
N SER A 66 5.48 -0.55 4.02
CA SER A 66 5.57 0.01 2.67
C SER A 66 6.29 -0.96 1.72
N ILE A 67 7.37 -1.59 2.18
CA ILE A 67 8.08 -2.61 1.43
C ILE A 67 7.13 -3.77 1.12
N ALA A 68 6.43 -4.31 2.12
CA ALA A 68 5.47 -5.40 1.92
C ALA A 68 4.36 -5.03 0.92
N SER A 69 3.88 -3.78 0.96
CA SER A 69 2.89 -3.26 0.01
C SER A 69 3.40 -3.26 -1.44
N ILE A 70 4.66 -2.86 -1.65
CA ILE A 70 5.28 -2.90 -2.99
C ILE A 70 5.45 -4.33 -3.48
N TYR A 71 5.78 -5.29 -2.62
CA TYR A 71 5.81 -6.71 -3.00
C TYR A 71 4.44 -7.20 -3.47
N ILE A 72 3.34 -6.76 -2.83
CA ILE A 72 1.98 -7.07 -3.31
C ILE A 72 1.74 -6.48 -4.70
N GLN A 73 2.12 -5.22 -4.93
CA GLN A 73 1.89 -4.54 -6.21
C GLN A 73 2.75 -5.13 -7.33
N LEU A 74 4.01 -5.46 -7.07
CA LEU A 74 4.88 -6.12 -8.05
C LEU A 74 4.34 -7.49 -8.44
N GLU A 75 3.87 -8.27 -7.47
CA GLU A 75 3.28 -9.57 -7.75
C GLU A 75 1.93 -9.43 -8.49
N ALA A 76 1.12 -8.42 -8.18
CA ALA A 76 -0.10 -8.12 -8.94
C ALA A 76 0.24 -7.83 -10.41
N GLU A 77 1.28 -7.03 -10.66
CA GLU A 77 1.75 -6.74 -12.02
C GLU A 77 2.24 -8.00 -12.74
N ALA A 78 3.02 -8.86 -12.05
CA ALA A 78 3.48 -10.14 -12.60
C ALA A 78 2.33 -11.09 -12.97
N LEU A 79 1.19 -10.96 -12.28
CA LEU A 79 -0.04 -11.71 -12.57
C LEU A 79 -0.96 -10.99 -13.57
N SER A 80 -0.50 -9.93 -14.22
CA SER A 80 -1.27 -9.09 -15.15
C SER A 80 -2.51 -8.43 -14.52
N LEU A 81 -2.48 -8.21 -13.20
CA LEU A 81 -3.51 -7.50 -12.46
C LEU A 81 -3.13 -6.02 -12.28
N GLY A 82 -4.15 -5.17 -12.15
CA GLY A 82 -3.99 -3.80 -11.73
C GLY A 82 -3.97 -3.70 -10.20
N SER A 83 -3.18 -2.78 -9.66
CA SER A 83 -3.20 -2.47 -8.24
C SER A 83 -3.11 -0.97 -8.00
N CYS A 84 -3.67 -0.51 -6.88
CA CYS A 84 -3.60 0.89 -6.51
C CYS A 84 -3.40 1.03 -4.99
N TRP A 85 -2.42 1.88 -4.62
CA TRP A 85 -2.15 2.25 -3.24
C TRP A 85 -3.13 3.31 -2.76
N VAL A 86 -3.84 3.02 -1.67
CA VAL A 86 -4.71 3.97 -0.96
C VAL A 86 -4.07 4.27 0.40
N GLN A 87 -3.50 5.46 0.53
CA GLN A 87 -2.86 5.90 1.79
C GLN A 87 -3.89 6.09 2.89
N ILE A 88 -3.65 5.52 4.08
CA ILE A 88 -4.48 5.66 5.27
C ILE A 88 -3.74 6.35 6.40
N ASN A 89 -2.51 5.94 6.69
CA ASN A 89 -1.72 6.58 7.73
C ASN A 89 -1.62 8.09 7.51
N ARG A 90 -1.87 8.88 8.56
CA ARG A 90 -1.92 10.34 8.54
C ARG A 90 -2.98 10.91 7.58
N ARG A 91 -4.10 10.21 7.39
CA ARG A 91 -5.27 10.71 6.67
C ARG A 91 -6.47 10.74 7.62
N TYR A 92 -7.43 11.58 7.27
CA TYR A 92 -8.65 11.77 8.04
C TYR A 92 -9.84 11.19 7.28
N TYR A 93 -10.78 10.61 8.03
CA TYR A 93 -12.09 10.23 7.53
C TYR A 93 -12.97 11.48 7.42
N ASN A 94 -12.97 12.31 8.46
CA ASN A 94 -13.66 13.61 8.53
C ASN A 94 -12.83 14.56 9.45
N ASP A 95 -13.42 15.69 9.84
CA ASP A 95 -12.73 16.70 10.67
C ASP A 95 -12.38 16.19 12.10
N ASP A 96 -13.09 15.18 12.59
CA ASP A 96 -12.99 14.69 13.98
C ASP A 96 -12.27 13.34 14.10
N ILE A 97 -12.34 12.49 13.05
CA ILE A 97 -11.93 11.08 13.10
C ILE A 97 -10.87 10.82 12.01
N THR A 98 -9.79 10.16 12.38
CA THR A 98 -8.78 9.70 11.41
C THR A 98 -9.30 8.53 10.57
N ALA A 99 -8.76 8.36 9.37
CA ALA A 99 -9.06 7.20 8.54
C ALA A 99 -8.64 5.87 9.21
N ASN A 100 -7.58 5.92 10.04
CA ASN A 100 -7.14 4.78 10.84
C ASN A 100 -8.21 4.37 11.87
N GLU A 101 -8.71 5.30 12.68
CA GLU A 101 -9.77 5.05 13.67
C GLU A 101 -11.04 4.51 13.02
N TYR A 102 -11.47 5.10 11.90
CA TYR A 102 -12.61 4.61 11.14
C TYR A 102 -12.45 3.14 10.73
N ILE A 103 -11.29 2.77 10.15
CA ILE A 103 -11.02 1.40 9.69
C ILE A 103 -10.90 0.45 10.88
N HIS A 104 -10.28 0.87 11.99
CA HIS A 104 -10.21 0.09 13.23
C HIS A 104 -11.59 -0.35 13.69
N GLU A 105 -12.55 0.57 13.72
CA GLU A 105 -13.93 0.28 14.14
C GLU A 105 -14.63 -0.69 13.18
N GLN A 106 -14.48 -0.46 11.86
CA GLN A 106 -15.17 -1.28 10.85
C GLN A 106 -14.62 -2.71 10.75
N PHE A 107 -13.34 -2.92 11.07
CA PHE A 107 -12.66 -4.22 10.89
C PHE A 107 -12.18 -4.86 12.20
N ASN A 108 -12.55 -4.31 13.35
CA ASN A 108 -12.17 -4.78 14.69
C ASN A 108 -10.63 -4.96 14.82
N ILE A 109 -9.86 -3.99 14.31
CA ILE A 109 -8.40 -4.04 14.36
C ILE A 109 -7.94 -3.73 15.78
N PRO A 110 -7.03 -4.52 16.37
CA PRO A 110 -6.56 -4.26 17.73
C PRO A 110 -5.67 -3.00 17.79
N GLU A 111 -5.73 -2.25 18.90
CA GLU A 111 -5.07 -0.96 19.11
C GLU A 111 -3.53 -0.96 18.89
N ARG A 112 -2.87 -2.11 19.05
CA ARG A 112 -1.42 -2.24 18.79
C ARG A 112 -1.05 -2.09 17.32
N LEU A 113 -2.00 -2.30 16.43
CA LEU A 113 -1.81 -2.21 14.98
C LEU A 113 -2.22 -0.82 14.48
N GLU A 114 -1.47 -0.29 13.55
CA GLU A 114 -1.81 0.92 12.81
C GLU A 114 -2.01 0.58 11.33
N VAL A 115 -3.02 1.15 10.71
CA VAL A 115 -3.26 0.95 9.28
C VAL A 115 -2.35 1.89 8.49
N LEU A 116 -1.45 1.31 7.68
CA LEU A 116 -0.60 2.10 6.79
C LEU A 116 -1.34 2.50 5.51
N SER A 117 -1.88 1.50 4.83
CA SER A 117 -2.46 1.64 3.50
C SER A 117 -3.45 0.52 3.20
N ILE A 118 -4.17 0.68 2.10
CA ILE A 118 -4.97 -0.38 1.48
C ILE A 118 -4.47 -0.53 0.05
N ILE A 119 -4.24 -1.75 -0.41
CA ILE A 119 -3.95 -2.04 -1.81
C ILE A 119 -5.23 -2.59 -2.44
N GLY A 120 -5.87 -1.77 -3.29
CA GLY A 120 -6.94 -2.25 -4.15
C GLY A 120 -6.37 -3.03 -5.32
N ILE A 121 -6.97 -4.17 -5.67
CA ILE A 121 -6.51 -5.09 -6.70
C ILE A 121 -7.68 -5.43 -7.61
N GLY A 122 -7.43 -5.46 -8.93
CA GLY A 122 -8.46 -5.78 -9.91
C GLY A 122 -7.88 -6.04 -11.29
N TYR A 123 -8.75 -6.25 -12.26
CA TYR A 123 -8.34 -6.38 -13.66
C TYR A 123 -8.02 -5.01 -14.26
N LYS A 124 -6.99 -4.94 -15.09
CA LYS A 124 -6.62 -3.72 -15.80
C LYS A 124 -7.70 -3.39 -16.84
N ALA A 125 -8.31 -2.22 -16.70
CA ALA A 125 -9.26 -1.73 -17.71
C ALA A 125 -8.55 -1.24 -18.99
N VAL A 126 -7.31 -0.77 -18.82
CA VAL A 126 -6.45 -0.28 -19.91
C VAL A 126 -5.02 -0.72 -19.62
N GLU A 127 -4.38 -1.33 -20.59
CA GLU A 127 -2.93 -1.57 -20.52
C GLU A 127 -2.20 -0.29 -20.97
N ARG A 128 -1.29 0.16 -20.11
CA ARG A 128 -0.39 1.26 -20.46
C ARG A 128 0.92 0.68 -20.99
N PRO A 129 1.46 1.24 -22.08
CA PRO A 129 2.79 0.83 -22.52
C PRO A 129 3.80 1.12 -21.40
N PRO A 130 4.88 0.32 -21.28
CA PRO A 130 5.98 0.63 -20.38
C PRO A 130 6.61 1.97 -20.76
N LEU A 131 7.15 2.69 -19.76
CA LEU A 131 7.95 3.87 -20.01
C LEU A 131 9.18 3.49 -20.85
N SER A 132 9.50 4.32 -21.82
CA SER A 132 10.76 4.21 -22.57
C SER A 132 11.93 4.76 -21.75
N ASP A 133 13.14 4.35 -22.07
CA ASP A 133 14.36 4.79 -21.35
C ASP A 133 14.50 6.33 -21.31
N CYS A 134 14.06 7.02 -22.37
CA CYS A 134 14.11 8.50 -22.43
C CYS A 134 13.06 9.20 -21.55
N GLU A 135 12.06 8.49 -21.03
CA GLU A 135 11.06 9.02 -20.08
C GLU A 135 11.46 8.77 -18.63
N MET A 136 12.57 8.09 -18.38
CA MET A 136 13.09 7.88 -17.04
C MET A 136 13.93 9.07 -16.59
N ASP A 137 13.76 9.45 -15.33
CA ASP A 137 14.45 10.59 -14.72
C ASP A 137 15.92 10.23 -14.34
N TRP A 138 16.75 9.89 -15.31
CA TRP A 138 18.15 9.52 -15.09
C TRP A 138 18.99 10.62 -14.43
N ASP A 139 18.59 11.88 -14.59
CA ASP A 139 19.18 13.04 -13.94
C ASP A 139 19.04 13.03 -12.40
N LYS A 140 18.11 12.20 -11.86
CA LYS A 140 17.96 11.96 -10.43
C LYS A 140 18.94 10.92 -9.87
N VAL A 141 19.72 10.27 -10.72
CA VAL A 141 20.70 9.25 -10.33
C VAL A 141 22.09 9.85 -10.25
N SER A 142 22.70 9.76 -9.08
CA SER A 142 24.09 10.18 -8.85
C SER A 142 24.96 8.98 -8.48
N ILE A 143 26.25 9.01 -8.81
CA ILE A 143 27.18 7.93 -8.50
C ILE A 143 28.29 8.46 -7.57
N ASN A 144 28.50 7.74 -6.48
CA ASN A 144 29.48 8.01 -5.42
C ASN A 144 29.21 9.29 -4.60
N SER A 145 28.76 10.39 -5.22
CA SER A 145 28.42 11.63 -4.53
C SER A 145 27.18 12.27 -5.14
N TYR A 146 26.46 13.08 -4.34
CA TYR A 146 25.29 13.82 -4.84
C TYR A 146 25.72 14.82 -5.93
N ASN A 147 24.94 14.92 -6.99
CA ASN A 147 25.22 15.74 -8.17
C ASN A 147 26.48 15.33 -8.98
N ASP A 148 26.88 14.05 -8.92
CA ASP A 148 27.84 13.47 -9.85
C ASP A 148 27.08 12.60 -10.88
N PRO A 149 26.47 13.20 -11.94
CA PRO A 149 25.69 12.45 -12.92
C PRO A 149 26.65 11.65 -13.80
N LYS A 150 26.48 10.34 -13.85
CA LYS A 150 27.07 9.55 -14.94
C LYS A 150 26.08 9.42 -16.07
N GLN A 151 26.60 9.53 -17.28
CA GLN A 151 25.89 9.11 -18.48
C GLN A 151 25.77 7.58 -18.47
N PHE A 152 24.53 7.09 -18.46
CA PHE A 152 24.19 5.68 -18.65
C PHE A 152 23.97 5.38 -20.12
#